data_c4a86f2220ec6fc63eeba18481de9f1c
#
_entry.id   c4a86f2220ec6fc63eeba18481de9f1c
#
_cell.length_a   1.000
_cell.length_b   1.000
_cell.length_c   1.000
_cell.angle_alpha   90.00
_cell.angle_beta   90.00
_cell.angle_gamma   90.00
#
_symmetry.space_group_name_H-M   'P 1'
#
loop_
_entity.id
_entity.type
_entity.pdbx_description
1 polymer ?
#
loop_
_entity_poly.entity_id
_entity_poly.type
_entity_poly.pdbx_seq_one_letter_code
_entity_poly.pdbx_strand_id
1 'polypeptide(L)'
;MASLACPHFWSSGWRYPVAAVSRRPPLASRAMEPAELRDAVVDLRSRLEDARTFLDVEGKESELAELRQKASAPDLWDDQDNARAVTSRLARHEGTIKLVTDLEESIEDVGVLLELALEEGDNESLAEVEAELDSLTSALSILERESLFFGEYDGSAAIMSINAGAGGVDAQDWAEMLLRMYTRYLERSSMSFEVDEYQEGEEAGIKSVTLTIRGDNAYGTFESERGTHRLVRISPFDSAARRHTAFAGVDVIPQVDIAEIEIDTEDLRIDTYRASGAGGQHINKTDSAVRITHEPTGIVVSCQAERSQMQNKARAMQLLAARLAEKARQDQAAEVAAIRGDQHEAGWGRQIRSYVMQPYQMVKDLRTDFEIGNIQGVLDGDIDGLVDSYLQWRRAEMYEA
;
A
#
# COMPACT_ATOMS: atom_id res chain seq x y z
N MET A 1 -18.73 45.49 -20.31
CA MET A 1 -19.09 44.88 -18.99
C MET A 1 -19.86 43.61 -19.28
N ALA A 2 -19.17 42.49 -19.33
CA ALA A 2 -19.79 41.17 -19.42
C ALA A 2 -18.94 40.25 -18.51
N SER A 3 -19.55 39.90 -17.39
CA SER A 3 -19.03 38.99 -16.38
C SER A 3 -19.05 37.58 -16.94
N LEU A 4 -17.90 36.94 -17.10
CA LEU A 4 -17.77 35.52 -17.36
C LEU A 4 -17.67 34.81 -16.02
N ALA A 5 -18.75 34.15 -15.64
CA ALA A 5 -18.81 33.24 -14.49
C ALA A 5 -18.08 31.93 -14.84
N CYS A 6 -17.12 31.54 -14.00
CA CYS A 6 -16.57 30.19 -13.97
C CYS A 6 -17.64 29.18 -13.55
N PRO A 7 -17.78 28.04 -14.19
CA PRO A 7 -18.64 26.97 -13.68
C PRO A 7 -17.91 26.22 -12.55
N HIS A 8 -18.51 26.23 -11.37
CA HIS A 8 -18.22 25.29 -10.29
C HIS A 8 -18.52 23.86 -10.75
N PHE A 9 -17.48 23.05 -10.90
CA PHE A 9 -17.59 21.64 -11.24
C PHE A 9 -16.89 20.83 -10.16
N TRP A 10 -17.48 20.74 -8.98
CA TRP A 10 -17.08 19.75 -7.96
C TRP A 10 -18.03 19.81 -6.76
N SER A 11 -19.25 19.28 -6.97
CA SER A 11 -20.12 18.85 -5.86
C SER A 11 -21.23 17.95 -6.39
N SER A 12 -20.94 16.70 -6.64
CA SER A 12 -21.97 15.65 -6.67
C SER A 12 -21.26 14.31 -6.50
N GLY A 13 -21.55 13.64 -5.38
CA GLY A 13 -21.09 12.29 -5.08
C GLY A 13 -21.53 11.31 -6.16
N TRP A 14 -20.59 10.87 -6.96
CA TRP A 14 -20.78 9.83 -7.95
C TRP A 14 -20.46 8.48 -7.30
N ARG A 15 -21.53 7.76 -6.97
CA ARG A 15 -21.44 6.31 -6.79
C ARG A 15 -21.46 5.68 -8.17
N TYR A 16 -20.33 5.15 -8.64
CA TYR A 16 -20.28 4.36 -9.86
C TYR A 16 -20.74 2.93 -9.58
N PRO A 17 -21.58 2.36 -10.44
CA PRO A 17 -21.90 0.94 -10.38
C PRO A 17 -20.66 0.13 -10.79
N VAL A 18 -20.44 -0.98 -10.10
CA VAL A 18 -19.44 -2.00 -10.41
C VAL A 18 -19.54 -2.35 -11.90
N ALA A 19 -18.58 -1.85 -12.69
CA ALA A 19 -18.48 -2.19 -14.10
C ALA A 19 -17.92 -3.63 -14.20
N ALA A 20 -18.72 -4.49 -14.81
CA ALA A 20 -18.37 -5.86 -15.14
C ALA A 20 -17.00 -5.91 -15.83
N VAL A 21 -16.12 -6.77 -15.33
CA VAL A 21 -14.87 -7.16 -15.97
C VAL A 21 -15.16 -7.46 -17.44
N SER A 22 -14.61 -6.66 -18.34
CA SER A 22 -14.68 -6.88 -19.78
C SER A 22 -13.93 -8.17 -20.10
N ARG A 23 -14.68 -9.27 -20.24
CA ARG A 23 -14.14 -10.52 -20.75
C ARG A 23 -13.60 -10.26 -22.15
N ARG A 24 -12.31 -10.47 -22.37
CA ARG A 24 -11.77 -10.66 -23.73
C ARG A 24 -12.59 -11.77 -24.39
N PRO A 25 -12.94 -11.65 -25.69
CA PRO A 25 -13.59 -12.75 -26.37
C PRO A 25 -12.64 -13.97 -26.31
N PRO A 26 -13.14 -15.18 -26.02
CA PRO A 26 -12.30 -16.35 -26.04
C PRO A 26 -11.72 -16.50 -27.46
N LEU A 27 -10.40 -16.59 -27.55
CA LEU A 27 -9.76 -17.22 -28.72
C LEU A 27 -10.46 -18.55 -28.88
N ALA A 28 -10.92 -18.88 -30.11
CA ALA A 28 -11.55 -20.12 -30.39
C ALA A 28 -10.61 -21.25 -29.93
N SER A 29 -10.87 -21.77 -28.72
CA SER A 29 -10.00 -22.78 -28.13
C SER A 29 -10.22 -24.10 -28.81
N ARG A 30 -9.16 -24.66 -29.38
CA ARG A 30 -9.07 -26.07 -29.62
C ARG A 30 -9.29 -26.77 -28.29
N ALA A 31 -10.28 -27.67 -28.18
CA ALA A 31 -10.48 -28.48 -26.99
C ALA A 31 -9.14 -29.07 -26.53
N MET A 32 -8.83 -28.99 -25.27
CA MET A 32 -7.57 -29.51 -24.72
C MET A 32 -7.54 -31.05 -24.90
N GLU A 33 -6.37 -31.57 -25.22
CA GLU A 33 -6.17 -33.02 -25.27
C GLU A 33 -6.20 -33.60 -23.84
N PRO A 34 -6.67 -34.86 -23.65
CA PRO A 34 -6.72 -35.50 -22.34
C PRO A 34 -5.40 -35.46 -21.53
N ALA A 35 -4.27 -35.54 -22.23
CA ALA A 35 -2.96 -35.41 -21.61
C ALA A 35 -2.69 -33.98 -21.08
N GLU A 36 -3.09 -32.97 -21.85
CA GLU A 36 -2.95 -31.55 -21.48
C GLU A 36 -3.79 -31.22 -20.25
N LEU A 37 -5.01 -31.78 -20.12
CA LEU A 37 -5.86 -31.60 -18.95
C LEU A 37 -5.25 -32.22 -17.67
N ARG A 38 -4.67 -33.47 -17.81
CA ARG A 38 -3.96 -34.08 -16.68
C ARG A 38 -2.75 -33.27 -16.23
N ASP A 39 -1.96 -32.79 -17.21
CA ASP A 39 -0.79 -31.97 -16.93
C ASP A 39 -1.20 -30.65 -16.23
N ALA A 40 -2.32 -30.04 -16.64
CA ALA A 40 -2.85 -28.84 -16.00
C ALA A 40 -3.27 -29.07 -14.52
N VAL A 41 -3.91 -30.21 -14.21
CA VAL A 41 -4.25 -30.55 -12.80
C VAL A 41 -2.98 -30.74 -11.98
N VAL A 42 -1.94 -31.40 -12.54
CA VAL A 42 -0.67 -31.60 -11.84
C VAL A 42 0.04 -30.26 -11.60
N ASP A 43 0.04 -29.36 -12.59
CA ASP A 43 0.61 -28.00 -12.47
C ASP A 43 -0.10 -27.20 -11.40
N LEU A 44 -1.44 -27.17 -11.37
CA LEU A 44 -2.22 -26.47 -10.35
C LEU A 44 -1.93 -26.97 -8.94
N ARG A 45 -1.79 -28.30 -8.74
CA ARG A 45 -1.42 -28.87 -7.44
C ARG A 45 -0.04 -28.41 -6.99
N SER A 46 0.94 -28.45 -7.89
CA SER A 46 2.30 -28.00 -7.58
C SER A 46 2.34 -26.52 -7.21
N ARG A 47 1.67 -25.68 -7.98
CA ARG A 47 1.60 -24.24 -7.72
C ARG A 47 0.86 -23.92 -6.42
N LEU A 48 -0.21 -24.64 -6.09
CA LEU A 48 -0.93 -24.48 -4.83
C LEU A 48 -0.05 -24.83 -3.61
N GLU A 49 0.74 -25.92 -3.72
CA GLU A 49 1.68 -26.32 -2.65
C GLU A 49 2.77 -25.27 -2.44
N ASP A 50 3.30 -24.70 -3.53
CA ASP A 50 4.23 -23.60 -3.48
C ASP A 50 3.58 -22.36 -2.81
N ALA A 51 2.37 -21.99 -3.22
CA ALA A 51 1.63 -20.87 -2.63
C ALA A 51 1.35 -21.11 -1.13
N ARG A 52 0.97 -22.33 -0.73
CA ARG A 52 0.76 -22.73 0.68
C ARG A 52 2.01 -22.53 1.53
N THR A 53 3.16 -22.92 0.99
CA THR A 53 4.46 -22.74 1.65
C THR A 53 4.81 -21.25 1.80
N PHE A 54 4.64 -20.46 0.74
CA PHE A 54 4.95 -19.03 0.76
C PHE A 54 4.03 -18.23 1.67
N LEU A 55 2.75 -18.60 1.75
CA LEU A 55 1.78 -17.97 2.63
C LEU A 55 1.96 -18.37 4.10
N ASP A 56 2.87 -19.31 4.39
CA ASP A 56 3.06 -19.88 5.73
C ASP A 56 1.73 -20.31 6.38
N VAL A 57 0.97 -21.11 5.63
CA VAL A 57 -0.37 -21.54 6.06
C VAL A 57 -0.29 -22.30 7.38
N GLU A 58 0.71 -23.16 7.57
CA GLU A 58 0.92 -23.92 8.82
C GLU A 58 1.19 -22.99 10.02
N GLY A 59 2.01 -21.95 9.82
CA GLY A 59 2.26 -20.94 10.86
C GLY A 59 0.98 -20.17 11.19
N LYS A 60 0.21 -19.76 10.18
CA LYS A 60 -1.08 -19.07 10.36
C LYS A 60 -2.12 -19.94 11.05
N GLU A 61 -2.18 -21.25 10.76
CA GLU A 61 -3.06 -22.20 11.47
C GLU A 61 -2.71 -22.29 12.97
N SER A 62 -1.42 -22.31 13.27
CA SER A 62 -0.93 -22.29 14.65
C SER A 62 -1.31 -21.00 15.38
N GLU A 63 -1.08 -19.83 14.75
CA GLU A 63 -1.44 -18.53 15.32
C GLU A 63 -2.96 -18.33 15.44
N LEU A 64 -3.75 -18.95 14.56
CA LEU A 64 -5.20 -18.83 14.54
C LEU A 64 -5.83 -19.27 15.88
N ALA A 65 -5.30 -20.34 16.47
CA ALA A 65 -5.77 -20.82 17.78
C ALA A 65 -5.54 -19.79 18.90
N GLU A 66 -4.39 -19.13 18.90
CA GLU A 66 -4.06 -18.07 19.86
C GLU A 66 -4.91 -16.81 19.63
N LEU A 67 -5.09 -16.41 18.36
CA LEU A 67 -5.91 -15.24 18.00
C LEU A 67 -7.38 -15.46 18.39
N ARG A 68 -7.92 -16.66 18.17
CA ARG A 68 -9.29 -17.00 18.61
C ARG A 68 -9.43 -16.94 20.14
N GLN A 69 -8.41 -17.37 20.87
CA GLN A 69 -8.41 -17.26 22.34
C GLN A 69 -8.38 -15.79 22.77
N LYS A 70 -7.53 -14.96 22.16
CA LYS A 70 -7.47 -13.51 22.41
C LYS A 70 -8.78 -12.82 22.04
N ALA A 71 -9.37 -13.18 20.88
CA ALA A 71 -10.64 -12.62 20.42
C ALA A 71 -11.84 -12.97 21.30
N SER A 72 -11.77 -14.07 22.05
CA SER A 72 -12.82 -14.49 22.99
C SER A 72 -12.61 -13.95 24.41
N ALA A 73 -11.52 -13.25 24.69
CA ALA A 73 -11.23 -12.68 25.99
C ALA A 73 -12.21 -11.52 26.32
N PRO A 74 -12.82 -11.50 27.53
CA PRO A 74 -13.82 -10.50 27.89
C PRO A 74 -13.27 -9.06 27.93
N ASP A 75 -11.98 -8.93 28.21
CA ASP A 75 -11.22 -7.69 28.35
C ASP A 75 -10.69 -7.13 27.01
N LEU A 76 -10.85 -7.86 25.91
CA LEU A 76 -10.39 -7.41 24.59
C LEU A 76 -11.02 -6.08 24.19
N TRP A 77 -12.29 -5.87 24.52
CA TRP A 77 -13.06 -4.70 24.10
C TRP A 77 -12.82 -3.47 25.00
N ASP A 78 -12.03 -3.60 26.05
CA ASP A 78 -11.60 -2.46 26.88
C ASP A 78 -10.58 -1.58 26.14
N ASP A 79 -9.86 -2.16 25.16
CA ASP A 79 -8.97 -1.49 24.23
C ASP A 79 -9.47 -1.69 22.79
N GLN A 80 -10.08 -0.65 22.21
CA GLN A 80 -10.68 -0.70 20.86
C GLN A 80 -9.66 -0.91 19.75
N ASP A 81 -8.45 -0.35 19.88
CA ASP A 81 -7.42 -0.46 18.84
C ASP A 81 -6.81 -1.85 18.85
N ASN A 82 -6.51 -2.40 20.01
CA ASN A 82 -6.10 -3.78 20.16
C ASN A 82 -7.20 -4.76 19.68
N ALA A 83 -8.47 -4.52 20.02
CA ALA A 83 -9.59 -5.32 19.55
C ALA A 83 -9.70 -5.32 18.02
N ARG A 84 -9.56 -4.15 17.39
CA ARG A 84 -9.56 -4.01 15.93
C ARG A 84 -8.37 -4.73 15.30
N ALA A 85 -7.17 -4.58 15.85
CA ALA A 85 -5.97 -5.25 15.37
C ALA A 85 -6.09 -6.78 15.44
N VAL A 86 -6.52 -7.32 16.59
CA VAL A 86 -6.70 -8.77 16.81
C VAL A 86 -7.78 -9.33 15.88
N THR A 87 -8.95 -8.69 15.79
CA THR A 87 -10.06 -9.16 14.95
C THR A 87 -9.73 -9.06 13.45
N SER A 88 -9.04 -8.01 13.01
CA SER A 88 -8.59 -7.86 11.63
C SER A 88 -7.56 -8.94 11.25
N ARG A 89 -6.59 -9.22 12.15
CA ARG A 89 -5.59 -10.27 11.94
C ARG A 89 -6.23 -11.66 11.90
N LEU A 90 -7.18 -11.91 12.81
CA LEU A 90 -7.97 -13.14 12.85
C LEU A 90 -8.70 -13.37 11.53
N ALA A 91 -9.48 -12.37 11.07
CA ALA A 91 -10.25 -12.46 9.85
C ALA A 91 -9.35 -12.68 8.61
N ARG A 92 -8.17 -12.04 8.57
CA ARG A 92 -7.19 -12.20 7.48
C ARG A 92 -6.64 -13.63 7.45
N HIS A 93 -6.23 -14.20 8.59
CA HIS A 93 -5.73 -15.57 8.65
C HIS A 93 -6.80 -16.59 8.29
N GLU A 94 -8.03 -16.44 8.82
CA GLU A 94 -9.16 -17.30 8.48
C GLU A 94 -9.48 -17.24 6.97
N GLY A 95 -9.48 -16.05 6.40
CA GLY A 95 -9.71 -15.86 4.95
C GLY A 95 -8.65 -16.55 4.08
N THR A 96 -7.36 -16.40 4.42
CA THR A 96 -6.26 -17.02 3.68
C THR A 96 -6.32 -18.55 3.77
N ILE A 97 -6.47 -19.11 5.00
CA ILE A 97 -6.54 -20.55 5.20
C ILE A 97 -7.74 -21.14 4.46
N LYS A 98 -8.91 -20.50 4.57
CA LYS A 98 -10.11 -20.96 3.88
C LYS A 98 -9.93 -20.96 2.37
N LEU A 99 -9.37 -19.88 1.79
CA LEU A 99 -9.15 -19.78 0.35
C LEU A 99 -8.23 -20.90 -0.17
N VAL A 100 -7.15 -21.20 0.55
CA VAL A 100 -6.24 -22.30 0.20
C VAL A 100 -6.95 -23.64 0.27
N THR A 101 -7.72 -23.89 1.35
CA THR A 101 -8.46 -25.15 1.53
C THR A 101 -9.53 -25.32 0.46
N ASP A 102 -10.32 -24.28 0.16
CA ASP A 102 -11.35 -24.31 -0.88
C ASP A 102 -10.74 -24.61 -2.26
N LEU A 103 -9.56 -24.04 -2.57
CA LEU A 103 -8.84 -24.33 -3.81
C LEU A 103 -8.30 -25.77 -3.86
N GLU A 104 -7.76 -26.29 -2.75
CA GLU A 104 -7.27 -27.65 -2.65
C GLU A 104 -8.39 -28.66 -2.91
N GLU A 105 -9.54 -28.50 -2.25
CA GLU A 105 -10.73 -29.33 -2.44
C GLU A 105 -11.20 -29.26 -3.93
N SER A 106 -11.29 -28.06 -4.50
CA SER A 106 -11.75 -27.90 -5.89
C SER A 106 -10.80 -28.52 -6.90
N ILE A 107 -9.48 -28.45 -6.71
CA ILE A 107 -8.49 -29.09 -7.59
C ILE A 107 -8.58 -30.62 -7.47
N GLU A 108 -8.85 -31.17 -6.28
CA GLU A 108 -9.06 -32.60 -6.09
C GLU A 108 -10.33 -33.06 -6.79
N ASP A 109 -11.43 -32.35 -6.64
CA ASP A 109 -12.73 -32.67 -7.25
C ASP A 109 -12.64 -32.66 -8.78
N VAL A 110 -11.99 -31.64 -9.36
CA VAL A 110 -11.76 -31.56 -10.80
C VAL A 110 -10.89 -32.72 -11.30
N GLY A 111 -9.88 -33.12 -10.51
CA GLY A 111 -9.04 -34.28 -10.82
C GLY A 111 -9.86 -35.56 -10.89
N VAL A 112 -10.78 -35.81 -9.95
CA VAL A 112 -11.69 -36.96 -9.92
C VAL A 112 -12.67 -36.91 -11.11
N LEU A 113 -13.27 -35.73 -11.36
CA LEU A 113 -14.21 -35.54 -12.46
C LEU A 113 -13.54 -35.81 -13.82
N LEU A 114 -12.29 -35.36 -14.01
CA LEU A 114 -11.49 -35.60 -15.20
C LEU A 114 -11.30 -37.11 -15.46
N GLU A 115 -10.90 -37.90 -14.47
CA GLU A 115 -10.69 -39.33 -14.63
C GLU A 115 -11.99 -40.06 -14.98
N LEU A 116 -13.12 -39.70 -14.33
CA LEU A 116 -14.44 -40.27 -14.65
C LEU A 116 -14.88 -39.93 -16.09
N ALA A 117 -14.73 -38.66 -16.49
CA ALA A 117 -15.09 -38.22 -17.83
C ALA A 117 -14.26 -38.95 -18.94
N LEU A 118 -12.97 -39.22 -18.63
CA LEU A 118 -12.08 -39.95 -19.53
C LEU A 118 -12.46 -41.46 -19.64
N GLU A 119 -12.85 -42.09 -18.52
CA GLU A 119 -13.29 -43.47 -18.48
C GLU A 119 -14.60 -43.69 -19.29
N GLU A 120 -15.54 -42.74 -19.14
CA GLU A 120 -16.83 -42.81 -19.83
C GLU A 120 -16.80 -42.26 -21.27
N GLY A 121 -15.74 -41.54 -21.64
CA GLY A 121 -15.61 -40.87 -22.94
C GLY A 121 -16.61 -39.72 -23.13
N ASP A 122 -16.98 -39.05 -22.01
CA ASP A 122 -17.98 -37.99 -21.98
C ASP A 122 -17.35 -36.63 -22.31
N ASN A 123 -17.58 -36.18 -23.56
CA ASN A 123 -17.06 -34.88 -24.02
C ASN A 123 -17.73 -33.67 -23.35
N GLU A 124 -18.96 -33.80 -22.81
CA GLU A 124 -19.64 -32.73 -22.14
C GLU A 124 -18.99 -32.47 -20.78
N SER A 125 -18.75 -33.53 -20.01
CA SER A 125 -17.99 -33.43 -18.74
C SER A 125 -16.53 -32.97 -18.93
N LEU A 126 -15.87 -33.35 -20.06
CA LEU A 126 -14.54 -32.83 -20.38
C LEU A 126 -14.53 -31.30 -20.62
N ALA A 127 -15.58 -30.77 -21.26
CA ALA A 127 -15.70 -29.32 -21.45
C ALA A 127 -15.98 -28.58 -20.13
N GLU A 128 -16.71 -29.19 -19.19
CA GLU A 128 -16.90 -28.67 -17.84
C GLU A 128 -15.58 -28.63 -17.06
N VAL A 129 -14.78 -29.68 -17.11
CA VAL A 129 -13.45 -29.77 -16.54
C VAL A 129 -12.53 -28.67 -17.09
N GLU A 130 -12.51 -28.45 -18.42
CA GLU A 130 -11.70 -27.37 -19.03
C GLU A 130 -12.09 -25.99 -18.50
N ALA A 131 -13.39 -25.70 -18.40
CA ALA A 131 -13.89 -24.43 -17.86
C ALA A 131 -13.55 -24.24 -16.37
N GLU A 132 -13.61 -25.31 -15.57
CA GLU A 132 -13.27 -25.26 -14.15
C GLU A 132 -11.76 -25.10 -13.95
N LEU A 133 -10.92 -25.74 -14.74
CA LEU A 133 -9.45 -25.55 -14.73
C LEU A 133 -9.06 -24.10 -15.04
N ASP A 134 -9.75 -23.46 -16.00
CA ASP A 134 -9.52 -22.03 -16.29
C ASP A 134 -9.90 -21.15 -15.09
N SER A 135 -11.00 -21.47 -14.42
CA SER A 135 -11.46 -20.77 -13.20
C SER A 135 -10.45 -20.92 -12.07
N LEU A 136 -10.02 -22.16 -11.79
CA LEU A 136 -9.03 -22.48 -10.75
C LEU A 136 -7.67 -21.86 -11.04
N THR A 137 -7.23 -21.85 -12.30
CA THR A 137 -6.00 -21.18 -12.73
C THR A 137 -6.06 -19.68 -12.41
N SER A 138 -7.19 -19.06 -12.68
CA SER A 138 -7.40 -17.64 -12.40
C SER A 138 -7.41 -17.35 -10.89
N ALA A 139 -8.10 -18.18 -10.11
CA ALA A 139 -8.18 -18.04 -8.65
C ALA A 139 -6.81 -18.27 -8.00
N LEU A 140 -6.06 -19.28 -8.44
CA LEU A 140 -4.71 -19.55 -7.95
C LEU A 140 -3.74 -18.41 -8.29
N SER A 141 -3.85 -17.81 -9.47
CA SER A 141 -3.01 -16.66 -9.85
C SER A 141 -3.26 -15.44 -8.96
N ILE A 142 -4.50 -15.23 -8.50
CA ILE A 142 -4.83 -14.19 -7.51
C ILE A 142 -4.16 -14.51 -6.17
N LEU A 143 -4.28 -15.75 -5.70
CA LEU A 143 -3.65 -16.19 -4.45
C LEU A 143 -2.13 -16.07 -4.48
N GLU A 144 -1.50 -16.48 -5.58
CA GLU A 144 -0.05 -16.32 -5.81
C GLU A 144 0.37 -14.85 -5.74
N ARG A 145 -0.42 -13.96 -6.35
CA ARG A 145 -0.17 -12.51 -6.29
C ARG A 145 -0.32 -11.97 -4.88
N GLU A 146 -1.34 -12.38 -4.14
CA GLU A 146 -1.53 -12.00 -2.73
C GLU A 146 -0.36 -12.46 -1.85
N SER A 147 0.21 -13.63 -2.16
CA SER A 147 1.37 -14.17 -1.43
C SER A 147 2.65 -13.34 -1.61
N LEU A 148 2.70 -12.45 -2.60
CA LEU A 148 3.84 -11.55 -2.82
C LEU A 148 3.84 -10.34 -1.88
N PHE A 149 2.73 -10.09 -1.18
CA PHE A 149 2.59 -8.99 -0.22
C PHE A 149 2.88 -9.49 1.20
N PHE A 150 4.16 -9.50 1.57
CA PHE A 150 4.64 -9.99 2.88
C PHE A 150 5.20 -8.88 3.77
N GLY A 151 5.34 -7.66 3.26
CA GLY A 151 5.83 -6.51 4.01
C GLY A 151 4.85 -6.05 5.08
N GLU A 152 5.37 -5.58 6.21
CA GLU A 152 4.56 -5.12 7.36
C GLU A 152 3.52 -4.05 6.96
N TYR A 153 3.89 -3.16 6.03
CA TYR A 153 3.07 -2.04 5.58
C TYR A 153 2.36 -2.29 4.24
N ASP A 154 2.54 -3.45 3.59
CA ASP A 154 1.98 -3.71 2.26
C ASP A 154 0.46 -3.48 2.21
N GLY A 155 -0.27 -3.87 3.26
CA GLY A 155 -1.72 -3.67 3.39
C GLY A 155 -2.16 -2.25 3.77
N SER A 156 -1.23 -1.33 4.01
CA SER A 156 -1.55 0.04 4.38
C SER A 156 -1.98 0.88 3.17
N ALA A 157 -2.68 1.98 3.43
CA ALA A 157 -2.88 3.01 2.42
C ALA A 157 -1.52 3.62 2.02
N ALA A 158 -1.40 4.05 0.76
CA ALA A 158 -0.20 4.64 0.22
C ALA A 158 -0.34 6.15 0.04
N ILE A 159 0.67 6.90 0.41
CA ILE A 159 0.83 8.31 0.04
C ILE A 159 1.87 8.37 -1.07
N MET A 160 1.43 8.71 -2.29
CA MET A 160 2.27 8.78 -3.48
C MET A 160 2.50 10.24 -3.86
N SER A 161 3.77 10.62 -4.04
CA SER A 161 4.15 11.93 -4.53
C SER A 161 4.89 11.80 -5.86
N ILE A 162 4.41 12.52 -6.90
CA ILE A 162 5.03 12.56 -8.22
C ILE A 162 5.62 13.97 -8.41
N ASN A 163 6.91 14.04 -8.70
CA ASN A 163 7.64 15.31 -8.84
C ASN A 163 8.34 15.38 -10.20
N ALA A 164 8.19 16.50 -10.91
CA ALA A 164 8.94 16.75 -12.12
C ALA A 164 10.45 16.87 -11.79
N GLY A 165 11.28 16.11 -12.50
CA GLY A 165 12.73 16.13 -12.35
C GLY A 165 13.44 16.94 -13.42
N ALA A 166 14.64 16.48 -13.83
CA ALA A 166 15.39 17.14 -14.90
C ALA A 166 14.71 17.00 -16.26
N GLY A 167 14.60 18.09 -17.03
CA GLY A 167 14.01 18.11 -18.37
C GLY A 167 13.12 19.32 -18.66
N GLY A 168 12.95 20.25 -17.70
CA GLY A 168 12.15 21.47 -17.87
C GLY A 168 10.68 21.16 -18.14
N VAL A 169 10.08 21.79 -19.17
CA VAL A 169 8.66 21.60 -19.55
C VAL A 169 8.36 20.14 -19.91
N ASP A 170 9.30 19.44 -20.60
CA ASP A 170 9.15 18.02 -20.90
C ASP A 170 9.06 17.15 -19.63
N ALA A 171 9.74 17.52 -18.53
CA ALA A 171 9.65 16.80 -17.26
C ALA A 171 8.32 17.05 -16.53
N GLN A 172 7.79 18.28 -16.63
CA GLN A 172 6.48 18.63 -16.06
C GLN A 172 5.34 17.89 -16.81
N ASP A 173 5.40 17.82 -18.13
CA ASP A 173 4.47 17.05 -18.93
C ASP A 173 4.60 15.53 -18.65
N TRP A 174 5.83 15.04 -18.48
CA TRP A 174 6.06 13.64 -18.09
C TRP A 174 5.46 13.29 -16.74
N ALA A 175 5.58 14.15 -15.75
CA ALA A 175 4.94 13.95 -14.43
C ALA A 175 3.40 13.90 -14.55
N GLU A 176 2.78 14.70 -15.42
CA GLU A 176 1.34 14.63 -15.70
C GLU A 176 0.96 13.33 -16.42
N MET A 177 1.78 12.87 -17.36
CA MET A 177 1.56 11.58 -18.02
C MET A 177 1.62 10.41 -17.03
N LEU A 178 2.54 10.43 -16.05
CA LEU A 178 2.59 9.43 -14.97
C LEU A 178 1.37 9.50 -14.08
N LEU A 179 0.93 10.69 -13.67
CA LEU A 179 -0.31 10.87 -12.93
C LEU A 179 -1.49 10.24 -13.65
N ARG A 180 -1.64 10.50 -14.94
CA ARG A 180 -2.70 9.92 -15.77
C ARG A 180 -2.58 8.40 -15.87
N MET A 181 -1.37 7.86 -15.99
CA MET A 181 -1.11 6.41 -16.00
C MET A 181 -1.60 5.76 -14.71
N TYR A 182 -1.22 6.31 -13.55
CA TYR A 182 -1.64 5.77 -12.26
C TYR A 182 -3.13 5.95 -11.99
N THR A 183 -3.72 7.08 -12.33
CA THR A 183 -5.16 7.26 -12.15
C THR A 183 -5.97 6.29 -12.99
N ARG A 184 -5.55 5.99 -14.22
CA ARG A 184 -6.19 4.96 -15.06
C ARG A 184 -6.01 3.54 -14.51
N TYR A 185 -4.87 3.25 -13.90
CA TYR A 185 -4.66 2.00 -13.19
C TYR A 185 -5.61 1.88 -12.00
N LEU A 186 -5.73 2.94 -11.18
CA LEU A 186 -6.62 2.99 -10.01
C LEU A 186 -8.11 2.89 -10.40
N GLU A 187 -8.50 3.48 -11.53
CA GLU A 187 -9.87 3.34 -12.06
C GLU A 187 -10.21 1.89 -12.46
N ARG A 188 -9.23 1.07 -12.86
CA ARG A 188 -9.40 -0.35 -13.19
C ARG A 188 -9.32 -1.26 -11.98
N SER A 189 -8.55 -0.87 -10.99
CA SER A 189 -8.39 -1.60 -9.74
C SER A 189 -9.53 -1.26 -8.77
N SER A 190 -9.70 -2.05 -7.73
CA SER A 190 -10.67 -1.77 -6.66
C SER A 190 -10.18 -0.68 -5.69
N MET A 191 -9.11 0.03 -6.01
CA MET A 191 -8.50 1.05 -5.17
C MET A 191 -9.14 2.41 -5.41
N SER A 192 -9.29 3.19 -4.35
CA SER A 192 -9.73 4.59 -4.40
C SER A 192 -8.56 5.52 -4.16
N PHE A 193 -8.64 6.74 -4.68
CA PHE A 193 -7.62 7.75 -4.44
C PHE A 193 -8.22 9.13 -4.19
N GLU A 194 -7.46 9.95 -3.51
CA GLU A 194 -7.74 11.36 -3.22
C GLU A 194 -6.51 12.19 -3.56
N VAL A 195 -6.71 13.35 -4.16
CA VAL A 195 -5.62 14.29 -4.48
C VAL A 195 -5.48 15.24 -3.30
N ASP A 196 -4.36 15.14 -2.58
CA ASP A 196 -4.09 15.97 -1.40
C ASP A 196 -3.47 17.31 -1.78
N GLU A 197 -2.52 17.28 -2.73
CA GLU A 197 -1.82 18.47 -3.21
C GLU A 197 -1.62 18.38 -4.72
N TYR A 198 -1.78 19.50 -5.41
CA TYR A 198 -1.57 19.60 -6.85
C TYR A 198 -0.94 20.94 -7.21
N GLN A 199 0.23 20.90 -7.83
CA GLN A 199 0.96 22.08 -8.25
C GLN A 199 1.14 22.07 -9.78
N GLU A 200 0.48 23.02 -10.46
CA GLU A 200 0.55 23.18 -11.92
C GLU A 200 1.98 23.51 -12.40
N GLY A 201 2.29 23.08 -13.60
CA GLY A 201 3.49 23.45 -14.33
C GLY A 201 3.46 24.91 -14.77
N GLU A 202 4.59 25.42 -15.25
CA GLU A 202 4.69 26.81 -15.71
C GLU A 202 4.07 27.03 -17.09
N GLU A 203 4.29 26.10 -18.02
CA GLU A 203 3.80 26.18 -19.42
C GLU A 203 2.91 24.95 -19.74
N ALA A 204 3.23 23.78 -19.20
CA ALA A 204 2.47 22.55 -19.38
C ALA A 204 2.76 21.57 -18.24
N GLY A 205 1.88 20.59 -18.06
CA GLY A 205 2.05 19.52 -17.09
C GLY A 205 1.96 19.97 -15.64
N ILE A 206 2.59 19.23 -14.73
CA ILE A 206 2.60 19.46 -13.29
C ILE A 206 4.03 19.54 -12.74
N LYS A 207 4.22 20.39 -11.72
CA LYS A 207 5.47 20.40 -10.92
C LYS A 207 5.49 19.28 -9.93
N SER A 208 4.39 19.10 -9.20
CA SER A 208 4.22 18.04 -8.22
C SER A 208 2.74 17.73 -8.01
N VAL A 209 2.48 16.50 -7.58
CA VAL A 209 1.17 16.06 -7.09
C VAL A 209 1.38 15.05 -5.97
N THR A 210 0.51 15.09 -4.96
CA THR A 210 0.45 14.09 -3.89
C THR A 210 -0.94 13.47 -3.87
N LEU A 211 -0.97 12.14 -3.80
CA LEU A 211 -2.18 11.32 -3.79
C LEU A 211 -2.18 10.44 -2.55
N THR A 212 -3.31 10.34 -1.87
CA THR A 212 -3.58 9.27 -0.89
C THR A 212 -4.39 8.17 -1.57
N ILE A 213 -3.84 6.95 -1.59
CA ILE A 213 -4.42 5.78 -2.27
C ILE A 213 -4.84 4.78 -1.20
N ARG A 214 -6.11 4.31 -1.27
CA ARG A 214 -6.68 3.35 -0.32
C ARG A 214 -7.23 2.14 -1.06
N GLY A 215 -6.98 0.97 -0.52
CA GLY A 215 -7.41 -0.33 -1.04
C GLY A 215 -6.53 -1.44 -0.54
N ASP A 216 -6.85 -2.67 -0.91
CA ASP A 216 -6.08 -3.83 -0.50
C ASP A 216 -4.67 -3.77 -1.10
N ASN A 217 -3.65 -3.92 -0.25
CA ASN A 217 -2.24 -3.89 -0.62
C ASN A 217 -1.82 -2.64 -1.42
N ALA A 218 -2.43 -1.47 -1.11
CA ALA A 218 -2.15 -0.24 -1.85
C ALA A 218 -0.68 0.15 -1.75
N TYR A 219 -0.09 0.20 -0.54
CA TYR A 219 1.32 0.53 -0.39
C TYR A 219 2.22 -0.51 -1.07
N GLY A 220 2.02 -1.81 -0.85
CA GLY A 220 2.83 -2.87 -1.45
C GLY A 220 2.79 -2.84 -2.98
N THR A 221 1.65 -2.51 -3.58
CA THR A 221 1.51 -2.34 -5.04
C THR A 221 2.33 -1.15 -5.54
N PHE A 222 2.16 0.03 -4.93
CA PHE A 222 2.78 1.26 -5.41
C PHE A 222 4.24 1.45 -4.97
N GLU A 223 4.72 0.69 -3.98
CA GLU A 223 6.15 0.63 -3.66
C GLU A 223 6.99 0.22 -4.88
N SER A 224 6.43 -0.61 -5.77
CA SER A 224 7.03 -0.98 -7.06
C SER A 224 7.35 0.22 -7.96
N GLU A 225 6.61 1.32 -7.81
CA GLU A 225 6.72 2.52 -8.63
C GLU A 225 7.69 3.56 -8.03
N ARG A 226 8.21 3.30 -6.84
CA ARG A 226 9.06 4.23 -6.12
C ARG A 226 10.45 4.37 -6.75
N GLY A 227 10.79 5.56 -7.24
CA GLY A 227 12.08 5.89 -7.83
C GLY A 227 11.99 6.86 -8.99
N THR A 228 13.03 6.89 -9.83
CA THR A 228 13.11 7.79 -10.97
C THR A 228 12.64 7.11 -12.25
N HIS A 229 11.65 7.72 -12.91
CA HIS A 229 11.11 7.31 -14.21
C HIS A 229 11.69 8.16 -15.32
N ARG A 230 12.30 7.54 -16.33
CA ARG A 230 12.90 8.20 -17.46
C ARG A 230 12.04 8.07 -18.70
N LEU A 231 11.70 9.19 -19.33
CA LEU A 231 11.04 9.24 -20.64
C LEU A 231 12.03 9.66 -21.72
N VAL A 232 12.00 8.96 -22.85
CA VAL A 232 12.73 9.34 -24.08
C VAL A 232 11.72 9.45 -25.24
N ARG A 233 11.49 10.67 -25.72
CA ARG A 233 10.56 10.94 -26.82
C ARG A 233 11.01 12.11 -27.68
N ILE A 234 10.37 12.32 -28.84
CA ILE A 234 10.44 13.58 -29.55
C ILE A 234 9.61 14.61 -28.78
N SER A 235 10.24 15.70 -28.35
CA SER A 235 9.58 16.73 -27.55
C SER A 235 8.50 17.46 -28.37
N PRO A 236 7.26 17.56 -27.86
CA PRO A 236 6.22 18.37 -28.47
C PRO A 236 6.46 19.88 -28.26
N PHE A 237 7.35 20.25 -27.35
CA PHE A 237 7.69 21.66 -27.02
C PHE A 237 8.90 22.16 -27.78
N ASP A 238 9.67 21.29 -28.44
CA ASP A 238 10.82 21.67 -29.26
C ASP A 238 10.41 21.85 -30.71
N SER A 239 10.50 23.10 -31.22
CA SER A 239 10.20 23.41 -32.60
C SER A 239 11.08 22.68 -33.63
N ALA A 240 12.25 22.19 -33.21
CA ALA A 240 13.15 21.38 -34.03
C ALA A 240 12.85 19.87 -34.01
N ALA A 241 11.79 19.45 -33.30
CA ALA A 241 11.36 18.05 -33.14
C ALA A 241 12.51 17.10 -32.75
N ARG A 242 13.40 17.56 -31.88
CA ARG A 242 14.53 16.77 -31.40
C ARG A 242 14.06 15.79 -30.32
N ARG A 243 14.82 14.71 -30.18
CA ARG A 243 14.60 13.72 -29.10
C ARG A 243 15.15 14.25 -27.78
N HIS A 244 14.28 14.33 -26.77
CA HIS A 244 14.60 14.77 -25.44
C HIS A 244 14.48 13.63 -24.43
N THR A 245 15.17 13.80 -23.33
CA THR A 245 15.05 12.91 -22.16
C THR A 245 14.52 13.73 -21.00
N ALA A 246 13.44 13.26 -20.40
CA ALA A 246 12.81 13.85 -19.23
C ALA A 246 12.80 12.85 -18.07
N PHE A 247 12.88 13.36 -16.85
CA PHE A 247 12.85 12.57 -15.62
C PHE A 247 11.72 13.04 -14.72
N ALA A 248 11.07 12.10 -14.07
CA ALA A 248 10.13 12.36 -12.98
C ALA A 248 10.43 11.42 -11.82
N GLY A 249 10.35 11.92 -10.60
CA GLY A 249 10.51 11.13 -9.38
C GLY A 249 9.16 10.74 -8.83
N VAL A 250 8.99 9.48 -8.47
CA VAL A 250 7.84 8.97 -7.73
C VAL A 250 8.33 8.53 -6.36
N ASP A 251 7.74 9.06 -5.31
CA ASP A 251 7.98 8.64 -3.93
C ASP A 251 6.70 8.03 -3.37
N VAL A 252 6.82 6.93 -2.65
CA VAL A 252 5.69 6.22 -2.06
C VAL A 252 6.02 5.89 -0.62
N ILE A 253 5.14 6.28 0.30
CA ILE A 253 5.26 5.98 1.72
C ILE A 253 3.96 5.38 2.24
N PRO A 254 4.01 4.48 3.24
CA PRO A 254 2.79 3.98 3.87
C PRO A 254 2.13 5.09 4.68
N GLN A 255 0.79 5.11 4.69
CA GLN A 255 0.04 5.89 5.66
C GLN A 255 0.03 5.12 6.98
N VAL A 256 0.77 5.62 7.97
CA VAL A 256 0.79 5.06 9.33
C VAL A 256 -0.09 5.93 10.19
N ASP A 257 -1.09 5.33 10.85
CA ASP A 257 -1.96 6.03 11.76
C ASP A 257 -1.22 6.33 13.08
N ILE A 258 -1.32 7.55 13.55
CA ILE A 258 -0.84 7.93 14.88
C ILE A 258 -1.87 7.43 15.87
N ALA A 259 -1.51 6.41 16.67
CA ALA A 259 -2.36 5.99 17.79
C ALA A 259 -2.66 7.18 18.71
N GLU A 260 -3.91 7.35 19.12
CA GLU A 260 -4.25 8.28 20.19
C GLU A 260 -3.49 7.86 21.45
N ILE A 261 -2.71 8.82 22.00
CA ILE A 261 -1.88 8.52 23.16
C ILE A 261 -2.78 8.53 24.40
N GLU A 262 -3.21 7.36 24.84
CA GLU A 262 -3.78 7.19 26.16
C GLU A 262 -2.65 7.23 27.20
N ILE A 263 -2.77 8.16 28.16
CA ILE A 263 -1.80 8.31 29.24
C ILE A 263 -2.30 7.50 30.43
N ASP A 264 -1.69 6.35 30.67
CA ASP A 264 -1.98 5.57 31.86
C ASP A 264 -1.47 6.33 33.10
N THR A 265 -2.32 6.45 34.09
CA THR A 265 -1.96 7.09 35.36
C THR A 265 -0.99 6.26 36.20
N GLU A 266 -0.89 4.95 35.97
CA GLU A 266 0.06 4.06 36.63
C GLU A 266 1.49 4.29 36.13
N ASP A 267 1.67 4.73 34.89
CA ASP A 267 2.96 5.09 34.29
C ASP A 267 3.46 6.48 34.73
N LEU A 268 2.68 7.19 35.55
CA LEU A 268 3.00 8.55 35.96
C LEU A 268 3.54 8.60 37.39
N ARG A 269 4.76 9.07 37.52
CA ARG A 269 5.30 9.48 38.79
C ARG A 269 5.05 10.97 39.01
N ILE A 270 4.28 11.32 40.04
CA ILE A 270 3.88 12.68 40.35
C ILE A 270 4.58 13.15 41.62
N ASP A 271 5.48 14.10 41.50
CA ASP A 271 6.21 14.70 42.59
C ASP A 271 5.70 16.15 42.83
N THR A 272 5.42 16.49 44.08
CA THR A 272 5.07 17.86 44.48
C THR A 272 6.24 18.53 45.19
N TYR A 273 6.47 19.79 44.89
CA TYR A 273 7.57 20.55 45.48
C TYR A 273 7.20 22.01 45.68
N ARG A 274 8.02 22.74 46.43
CA ARG A 274 7.82 24.16 46.68
C ARG A 274 8.18 24.99 45.46
N ALA A 275 7.24 25.85 45.03
CA ALA A 275 7.52 26.77 43.94
C ALA A 275 8.62 27.74 44.33
N SER A 276 9.62 27.94 43.50
CA SER A 276 10.68 28.94 43.66
C SER A 276 10.40 30.13 42.75
N GLY A 277 10.17 31.31 43.28
CA GLY A 277 9.92 32.54 42.51
C GLY A 277 9.81 33.78 43.38
N ALA A 278 9.93 34.97 42.77
CA ALA A 278 9.75 36.28 43.43
C ALA A 278 8.27 36.47 43.78
N GLY A 279 7.85 36.04 44.97
CA GLY A 279 6.49 36.19 45.47
C GLY A 279 6.45 36.03 46.99
N GLY A 280 5.60 36.78 47.68
CA GLY A 280 5.54 36.95 49.15
C GLY A 280 5.40 35.66 49.96
N GLN A 281 5.34 35.78 51.29
CA GLN A 281 5.38 34.71 52.30
C GLN A 281 4.48 33.48 52.08
N HIS A 282 3.49 33.56 51.20
CA HIS A 282 2.54 32.46 50.92
C HIS A 282 3.07 31.41 49.92
N ILE A 283 3.93 31.84 48.97
CA ILE A 283 4.50 30.94 47.94
C ILE A 283 5.55 30.00 48.54
N ASN A 284 6.20 30.41 49.63
CA ASN A 284 7.27 29.63 50.27
C ASN A 284 6.79 28.63 51.34
N LYS A 285 5.47 28.51 51.58
CA LYS A 285 4.91 27.61 52.62
C LYS A 285 4.10 26.44 52.10
N THR A 286 3.69 26.44 50.83
CA THR A 286 2.85 25.39 50.26
C THR A 286 3.54 24.73 49.07
N ASP A 287 3.52 23.35 49.02
CA ASP A 287 4.05 22.56 47.93
C ASP A 287 3.05 22.55 46.77
N SER A 288 2.94 23.70 46.06
CA SER A 288 1.98 23.91 44.98
C SER A 288 2.53 23.55 43.58
N ALA A 289 3.84 23.44 43.42
CA ALA A 289 4.45 23.04 42.15
C ALA A 289 4.35 21.54 41.97
N VAL A 290 4.06 21.11 40.73
CA VAL A 290 3.90 19.72 40.36
C VAL A 290 4.89 19.35 39.26
N ARG A 291 5.56 18.22 39.43
CA ARG A 291 6.41 17.58 38.42
C ARG A 291 5.81 16.21 38.09
N ILE A 292 5.59 15.93 36.82
CA ILE A 292 5.12 14.65 36.36
C ILE A 292 6.23 14.02 35.48
N THR A 293 6.60 12.79 35.78
CA THR A 293 7.51 11.99 35.01
C THR A 293 6.73 10.83 34.43
N HIS A 294 6.74 10.68 33.12
CA HIS A 294 6.22 9.52 32.44
C HIS A 294 7.33 8.46 32.37
N GLU A 295 7.22 7.41 33.16
CA GLU A 295 8.30 6.43 33.35
C GLU A 295 8.73 5.71 32.07
N PRO A 296 7.79 5.25 31.17
CA PRO A 296 8.17 4.53 29.96
C PRO A 296 9.00 5.37 28.97
N THR A 297 8.69 6.66 28.84
CA THR A 297 9.38 7.54 27.88
C THR A 297 10.47 8.40 28.51
N GLY A 298 10.49 8.48 29.85
CA GLY A 298 11.41 9.35 30.58
C GLY A 298 11.12 10.86 30.46
N ILE A 299 9.96 11.23 29.87
CA ILE A 299 9.58 12.64 29.70
C ILE A 299 9.19 13.23 31.04
N VAL A 300 9.80 14.38 31.38
CA VAL A 300 9.53 15.13 32.62
C VAL A 300 8.92 16.48 32.27
N VAL A 301 7.79 16.80 32.90
CA VAL A 301 7.15 18.09 32.81
C VAL A 301 6.94 18.69 34.21
N SER A 302 7.04 19.98 34.35
CA SER A 302 6.77 20.69 35.63
C SER A 302 5.90 21.91 35.40
N CYS A 303 4.98 22.13 36.31
CA CYS A 303 4.14 23.32 36.32
C CYS A 303 4.08 23.93 37.70
N GLN A 304 4.31 25.25 37.77
CA GLN A 304 4.26 26.08 39.01
C GLN A 304 3.56 27.41 38.77
N ALA A 305 2.79 27.53 37.67
CA ALA A 305 2.20 28.80 37.25
C ALA A 305 1.05 29.27 38.16
N GLU A 306 0.33 28.31 38.74
CA GLU A 306 -0.88 28.58 39.54
C GLU A 306 -0.64 28.40 41.05
N ARG A 307 -1.50 29.02 41.85
CA ARG A 307 -1.45 28.90 43.34
C ARG A 307 -2.03 27.54 43.81
N SER A 308 -2.84 26.91 42.99
CA SER A 308 -3.51 25.65 43.30
C SER A 308 -2.69 24.46 42.73
N GLN A 309 -2.33 23.52 43.60
CA GLN A 309 -1.68 22.27 43.19
C GLN A 309 -2.50 21.48 42.18
N MET A 310 -3.86 21.46 42.33
CA MET A 310 -4.75 20.75 41.38
C MET A 310 -4.72 21.38 39.98
N GLN A 311 -4.68 22.71 39.89
CA GLN A 311 -4.57 23.41 38.61
C GLN A 311 -3.20 23.18 37.97
N ASN A 312 -2.12 23.21 38.77
CA ASN A 312 -0.77 22.89 38.28
C ASN A 312 -0.68 21.42 37.79
N LYS A 313 -1.33 20.45 38.48
CA LYS A 313 -1.40 19.08 38.03
C LYS A 313 -2.14 18.96 36.70
N ALA A 314 -3.32 19.54 36.56
CA ALA A 314 -4.09 19.53 35.33
C ALA A 314 -3.30 20.11 34.15
N ARG A 315 -2.61 21.24 34.38
CA ARG A 315 -1.80 21.89 33.35
C ARG A 315 -0.53 21.09 33.01
N ALA A 316 0.09 20.45 34.00
CA ALA A 316 1.22 19.53 33.74
C ALA A 316 0.80 18.32 32.96
N MET A 317 -0.40 17.76 33.20
CA MET A 317 -0.96 16.66 32.37
C MET A 317 -1.16 17.09 30.90
N GLN A 318 -1.72 18.28 30.68
CA GLN A 318 -1.87 18.83 29.32
C GLN A 318 -0.51 18.99 28.60
N LEU A 319 0.50 19.50 29.34
CA LEU A 319 1.86 19.63 28.80
C LEU A 319 2.52 18.30 28.52
N LEU A 320 2.27 17.31 29.37
CA LEU A 320 2.76 15.94 29.16
C LEU A 320 2.13 15.32 27.89
N ALA A 321 0.80 15.41 27.75
CA ALA A 321 0.08 14.94 26.57
C ALA A 321 0.64 15.56 25.28
N ALA A 322 0.85 16.88 25.27
CA ALA A 322 1.43 17.57 24.13
C ALA A 322 2.86 17.10 23.80
N ARG A 323 3.70 16.82 24.82
CA ARG A 323 5.07 16.32 24.60
C ARG A 323 5.11 14.87 24.14
N LEU A 324 4.22 14.03 24.67
CA LEU A 324 4.09 12.64 24.20
C LEU A 324 3.62 12.60 22.73
N ALA A 325 2.62 13.41 22.38
CA ALA A 325 2.15 13.54 21.00
C ALA A 325 3.24 14.04 20.04
N GLU A 326 4.08 14.98 20.50
CA GLU A 326 5.21 15.44 19.68
C GLU A 326 6.29 14.37 19.54
N LYS A 327 6.58 13.61 20.60
CA LYS A 327 7.52 12.49 20.54
C LYS A 327 6.99 11.41 19.60
N ALA A 328 5.73 11.01 19.70
CA ALA A 328 5.14 10.02 18.80
C ALA A 328 5.22 10.47 17.34
N ARG A 329 4.98 11.76 17.04
CA ARG A 329 5.18 12.29 15.68
C ARG A 329 6.63 12.22 15.21
N GLN A 330 7.59 12.48 16.11
CA GLN A 330 9.02 12.38 15.78
C GLN A 330 9.44 10.93 15.54
N ASP A 331 8.99 10.01 16.37
CA ASP A 331 9.27 8.58 16.24
C ASP A 331 8.66 8.04 14.92
N GLN A 332 7.41 8.41 14.61
CA GLN A 332 6.77 8.09 13.33
C GLN A 332 7.50 8.71 12.14
N ALA A 333 7.90 9.99 12.24
CA ALA A 333 8.67 10.63 11.18
C ALA A 333 10.03 9.95 10.96
N ALA A 334 10.67 9.46 12.03
CA ALA A 334 11.92 8.69 11.94
C ALA A 334 11.69 7.32 11.28
N GLU A 335 10.60 6.64 11.60
CA GLU A 335 10.19 5.38 11.00
C GLU A 335 9.90 5.54 9.49
N VAL A 336 9.07 6.51 9.12
CA VAL A 336 8.80 6.87 7.72
C VAL A 336 10.10 7.25 7.00
N ALA A 337 11.01 7.98 7.65
CA ALA A 337 12.30 8.33 7.08
C ALA A 337 13.21 7.09 6.89
N ALA A 338 13.15 6.12 7.79
CA ALA A 338 13.87 4.85 7.66
C ALA A 338 13.33 4.02 6.48
N ILE A 339 12.00 3.93 6.33
CA ILE A 339 11.32 3.28 5.19
C ILE A 339 11.66 4.03 3.88
N ARG A 340 11.62 5.36 3.93
CA ARG A 340 11.92 6.23 2.79
C ARG A 340 13.38 6.11 2.34
N GLY A 341 14.32 5.88 3.26
CA GLY A 341 15.76 5.89 3.00
C GLY A 341 16.25 7.25 2.49
N ASP A 342 17.49 7.32 2.00
CA ASP A 342 18.08 8.56 1.48
C ASP A 342 17.32 9.09 0.27
N GLN A 343 16.68 10.25 0.39
CA GLN A 343 16.11 10.99 -0.73
C GLN A 343 17.23 11.67 -1.51
N HIS A 344 17.37 11.27 -2.78
CA HIS A 344 18.23 11.97 -3.74
C HIS A 344 17.33 12.63 -4.78
N GLU A 345 17.75 13.81 -5.27
CA GLU A 345 17.05 14.48 -6.38
C GLU A 345 16.81 13.50 -7.55
N ALA A 346 15.64 13.60 -8.20
CA ALA A 346 15.28 12.79 -9.37
C ALA A 346 16.26 13.05 -10.54
N GLY A 347 17.36 12.35 -10.51
CA GLY A 347 18.49 12.46 -11.44
C GLY A 347 18.97 11.09 -11.90
N TRP A 348 20.09 11.05 -12.62
CA TRP A 348 20.62 9.89 -13.35
C TRP A 348 20.92 8.64 -12.51
N GLY A 349 21.00 8.74 -11.17
CA GLY A 349 21.57 7.70 -10.31
C GLY A 349 20.63 6.60 -9.81
N ARG A 350 19.32 6.75 -9.87
CA ARG A 350 18.33 5.78 -9.37
C ARG A 350 17.15 5.59 -10.31
N GLN A 351 17.43 5.41 -11.60
CA GLN A 351 16.39 5.06 -12.55
C GLN A 351 15.88 3.66 -12.25
N ILE A 352 14.58 3.54 -11.93
CA ILE A 352 13.92 2.25 -11.80
C ILE A 352 13.34 1.81 -13.13
N ARG A 353 12.88 2.77 -13.97
CA ARG A 353 12.19 2.44 -15.21
C ARG A 353 12.49 3.41 -16.33
N SER A 354 12.60 2.89 -17.54
CA SER A 354 12.85 3.64 -18.76
C SER A 354 11.71 3.45 -19.77
N TYR A 355 11.14 4.55 -20.22
CA TYR A 355 10.07 4.60 -21.23
C TYR A 355 10.65 5.21 -22.50
N VAL A 356 10.71 4.46 -23.58
CA VAL A 356 11.23 4.90 -24.88
C VAL A 356 10.10 4.88 -25.90
N MET A 357 9.72 6.06 -26.41
CA MET A 357 8.68 6.18 -27.44
C MET A 357 9.26 6.18 -28.85
N GLN A 358 10.48 6.69 -29.04
CA GLN A 358 11.19 6.74 -30.32
C GLN A 358 12.69 6.48 -30.15
N PRO A 359 13.36 5.76 -31.10
CA PRO A 359 12.89 5.27 -32.39
C PRO A 359 12.13 3.95 -32.34
N TYR A 360 12.11 3.27 -31.21
CA TYR A 360 11.36 2.06 -30.94
C TYR A 360 10.51 2.28 -29.67
N GLN A 361 9.50 1.45 -29.49
CA GLN A 361 8.63 1.51 -28.31
C GLN A 361 9.02 0.44 -27.31
N MET A 362 9.33 0.85 -26.08
CA MET A 362 9.71 -0.08 -25.01
C MET A 362 9.56 0.60 -23.65
N VAL A 363 9.01 -0.14 -22.70
CA VAL A 363 9.11 0.15 -21.26
C VAL A 363 9.96 -0.95 -20.65
N LYS A 364 11.01 -0.59 -19.92
CA LYS A 364 11.90 -1.52 -19.23
C LYS A 364 12.05 -1.14 -17.79
N ASP A 365 11.80 -2.10 -16.87
CA ASP A 365 12.20 -1.98 -15.47
C ASP A 365 13.66 -2.43 -15.33
N LEU A 366 14.49 -1.58 -14.73
CA LEU A 366 15.92 -1.81 -14.63
C LEU A 366 16.31 -2.69 -13.42
N ARG A 367 15.37 -2.96 -12.52
CA ARG A 367 15.58 -3.83 -11.35
C ARG A 367 15.35 -5.29 -11.71
N THR A 368 14.30 -5.54 -12.51
CA THR A 368 13.84 -6.88 -12.86
C THR A 368 14.21 -7.30 -14.28
N ASP A 369 14.74 -6.39 -15.09
CA ASP A 369 14.97 -6.53 -16.54
C ASP A 369 13.69 -6.83 -17.36
N PHE A 370 12.51 -6.71 -16.75
CA PHE A 370 11.24 -6.93 -17.42
C PHE A 370 10.95 -5.84 -18.46
N GLU A 371 10.53 -6.26 -19.69
CA GLU A 371 10.32 -5.37 -20.82
C GLU A 371 8.93 -5.53 -21.42
N ILE A 372 8.29 -4.41 -21.77
CA ILE A 372 6.99 -4.35 -22.44
C ILE A 372 7.12 -3.50 -23.71
N GLY A 373 6.77 -4.06 -24.87
CA GLY A 373 6.77 -3.32 -26.14
C GLY A 373 5.56 -2.39 -26.31
N ASN A 374 4.42 -2.69 -25.66
CA ASN A 374 3.20 -1.87 -25.73
C ASN A 374 3.24 -0.70 -24.74
N ILE A 375 4.03 0.34 -25.08
CA ILE A 375 4.13 1.54 -24.22
C ILE A 375 2.80 2.25 -24.05
N GLN A 376 1.93 2.24 -25.08
CA GLN A 376 0.64 2.93 -25.00
C GLN A 376 -0.28 2.23 -23.97
N GLY A 377 -0.29 0.90 -23.95
CA GLY A 377 -1.02 0.14 -22.93
C GLY A 377 -0.56 0.48 -21.53
N VAL A 378 0.76 0.56 -21.32
CA VAL A 378 1.34 0.94 -20.02
C VAL A 378 0.90 2.37 -19.63
N LEU A 379 1.00 3.35 -20.54
CA LEU A 379 0.55 4.73 -20.27
C LEU A 379 -0.97 4.85 -20.10
N ASP A 380 -1.74 3.88 -20.58
CA ASP A 380 -3.17 3.75 -20.35
C ASP A 380 -3.50 2.95 -19.07
N GLY A 381 -2.48 2.67 -18.24
CA GLY A 381 -2.61 2.10 -16.91
C GLY A 381 -2.41 0.58 -16.85
N ASP A 382 -1.94 -0.10 -17.92
CA ASP A 382 -1.63 -1.53 -17.91
C ASP A 382 -0.23 -1.78 -17.33
N ILE A 383 -0.11 -1.62 -15.99
CA ILE A 383 1.17 -1.75 -15.26
C ILE A 383 1.28 -3.04 -14.45
N ASP A 384 0.26 -3.90 -14.46
CA ASP A 384 0.20 -5.12 -13.65
C ASP A 384 1.46 -6.00 -13.83
N GLY A 385 1.90 -6.24 -15.06
CA GLY A 385 3.10 -7.04 -15.32
C GLY A 385 4.39 -6.44 -14.74
N LEU A 386 4.48 -5.11 -14.66
CA LEU A 386 5.62 -4.42 -14.04
C LEU A 386 5.59 -4.54 -12.52
N VAL A 387 4.40 -4.39 -11.91
CA VAL A 387 4.18 -4.57 -10.47
C VAL A 387 4.49 -6.01 -10.07
N ASP A 388 3.93 -6.99 -10.78
CA ASP A 388 4.13 -8.41 -10.47
C ASP A 388 5.60 -8.82 -10.61
N SER A 389 6.29 -8.35 -11.64
CA SER A 389 7.73 -8.57 -11.83
C SER A 389 8.56 -8.00 -10.67
N TYR A 390 8.21 -6.80 -10.17
CA TYR A 390 8.87 -6.21 -9.01
C TYR A 390 8.62 -6.99 -7.73
N LEU A 391 7.37 -7.39 -7.48
CA LEU A 391 7.01 -8.15 -6.28
C LEU A 391 7.74 -9.50 -6.23
N GLN A 392 7.86 -10.19 -7.38
CA GLN A 392 8.63 -11.43 -7.50
C GLN A 392 10.13 -11.19 -7.25
N TRP A 393 10.69 -10.12 -7.81
CA TRP A 393 12.08 -9.74 -7.59
C TRP A 393 12.33 -9.42 -6.11
N ARG A 394 11.47 -8.60 -5.48
CA ARG A 394 11.55 -8.26 -4.05
C ARG A 394 11.55 -9.51 -3.17
N ARG A 395 10.70 -10.49 -3.51
CA ARG A 395 10.65 -11.76 -2.80
C ARG A 395 11.94 -12.56 -2.96
N ALA A 396 12.50 -12.64 -4.17
CA ALA A 396 13.75 -13.35 -4.42
C ALA A 396 14.92 -12.76 -3.64
N GLU A 397 15.06 -11.44 -3.61
CA GLU A 397 16.08 -10.71 -2.83
C GLU A 397 16.02 -11.05 -1.32
N MET A 398 14.82 -11.23 -0.75
CA MET A 398 14.67 -11.63 0.65
C MET A 398 15.17 -13.02 0.97
N TYR A 399 15.08 -13.96 0.01
CA TYR A 399 15.57 -15.34 0.22
C TYR A 399 17.07 -15.48 -0.01
N GLU A 400 17.72 -14.51 -0.68
CA GLU A 400 19.16 -14.48 -0.91
C GLU A 400 19.93 -13.73 0.20
N ALA A 401 19.27 -12.92 1.03
CA ALA A 401 19.84 -12.13 2.12
C ALA A 401 19.82 -12.90 3.46
#